data_be7395a05eaf628adb79c833439fc263
#
_entry.id   be7395a05eaf628adb79c833439fc263
#
_cell.length_a   1.000
_cell.length_b   1.000
_cell.length_c   1.000
_cell.angle_alpha   90.00
_cell.angle_beta   90.00
_cell.angle_gamma   90.00
#
_symmetry.space_group_name_H-M   'P 1'
#
loop_
_entity.id
_entity.type
_entity.pdbx_description
1 polymer ?
#
loop_
_entity_poly.entity_id
_entity_poly.type
_entity_poly.pdbx_seq_one_letter_code
_entity_poly.pdbx_strand_id
1 'polypeptide(L)'
;MVNKAKLIEKIAELVRDKKIDGITDLRDESDREGMRIAIELRRDVNPNIILNQLYKHTQLQDTFGVIMLALVDNQPKVLNLYDMLKYYLLHQEEVVTRRTKFDLNKAEERAHILEGLMIALDNIDRVISIIRGSANVQIAKESLIAEFALSEAQAQAIVDMRLRALTGLERSKLEAELKELHEKIKEYKAILADKKLLLGCLLYTS
;
A
#
# COMPACT_ATOMS: atom_id res chain seq x y z
N MET A 1 -25.31 16.30 14.21
CA MET A 1 -26.35 15.91 13.24
C MET A 1 -27.56 16.79 13.46
N VAL A 2 -28.05 17.41 12.40
CA VAL A 2 -29.24 18.26 12.46
C VAL A 2 -30.49 17.37 12.49
N ASN A 3 -31.39 17.65 13.47
CA ASN A 3 -32.66 16.95 13.53
C ASN A 3 -33.70 17.71 12.68
N LYS A 4 -34.23 17.06 11.63
CA LYS A 4 -35.18 17.65 10.66
C LYS A 4 -36.43 18.21 11.36
N ALA A 5 -37.05 17.47 12.27
CA ALA A 5 -38.25 17.91 12.98
C ALA A 5 -37.99 19.18 13.79
N LYS A 6 -36.90 19.23 14.54
CA LYS A 6 -36.49 20.43 15.30
C LYS A 6 -36.16 21.61 14.41
N LEU A 7 -35.60 21.35 13.20
CA LEU A 7 -35.31 22.39 12.19
C LEU A 7 -36.63 23.01 11.69
N ILE A 8 -37.63 22.20 11.37
CA ILE A 8 -38.94 22.64 10.90
C ILE A 8 -39.64 23.45 11.98
N GLU A 9 -39.65 22.95 13.23
CA GLU A 9 -40.19 23.69 14.39
C GLU A 9 -39.50 25.04 14.55
N LYS A 10 -38.17 25.08 14.43
CA LYS A 10 -37.42 26.35 14.55
C LYS A 10 -37.74 27.35 13.47
N ILE A 11 -37.91 26.89 12.21
CA ILE A 11 -38.36 27.75 11.11
C ILE A 11 -39.77 28.34 11.42
N ALA A 12 -40.69 27.49 11.87
CA ALA A 12 -42.04 27.92 12.25
C ALA A 12 -42.04 28.95 13.39
N GLU A 13 -41.17 28.78 14.42
CA GLU A 13 -40.97 29.77 15.46
C GLU A 13 -40.49 31.11 14.93
N LEU A 14 -39.51 31.13 14.06
CA LEU A 14 -38.94 32.34 13.48
C LEU A 14 -39.97 33.11 12.63
N VAL A 15 -40.87 32.41 11.97
CA VAL A 15 -42.00 33.02 11.23
C VAL A 15 -43.03 33.61 12.19
N ARG A 16 -43.40 32.86 13.25
CA ARG A 16 -44.33 33.31 14.29
C ARG A 16 -43.81 34.54 15.06
N ASP A 17 -42.52 34.54 15.38
CA ASP A 17 -41.82 35.64 16.03
C ASP A 17 -41.57 36.86 15.10
N LYS A 18 -41.99 36.79 13.82
CA LYS A 18 -41.75 37.80 12.80
C LYS A 18 -40.27 38.14 12.55
N LYS A 19 -39.37 37.21 12.86
CA LYS A 19 -37.94 37.34 12.56
C LYS A 19 -37.63 37.05 11.07
N ILE A 20 -38.44 36.17 10.49
CA ILE A 20 -38.44 35.91 9.04
C ILE A 20 -39.86 36.14 8.55
N ASP A 21 -40.01 37.08 7.63
CA ASP A 21 -41.28 37.36 6.99
C ASP A 21 -41.28 36.90 5.53
N GLY A 22 -42.44 36.49 5.03
CA GLY A 22 -42.59 36.09 3.64
C GLY A 22 -42.75 34.59 3.42
N ILE A 23 -42.69 33.75 4.45
CA ILE A 23 -43.02 32.33 4.38
C ILE A 23 -44.54 32.18 4.61
N THR A 24 -45.23 31.50 3.70
CA THR A 24 -46.69 31.27 3.75
C THR A 24 -47.04 29.87 4.23
N ASP A 25 -46.22 28.89 3.88
CA ASP A 25 -46.45 27.51 4.32
C ASP A 25 -45.13 26.75 4.47
N LEU A 26 -45.13 25.75 5.38
CA LEU A 26 -44.00 24.93 5.71
C LEU A 26 -44.43 23.48 5.88
N ARG A 27 -43.99 22.59 5.00
CA ARG A 27 -44.38 21.18 5.01
C ARG A 27 -43.16 20.26 4.98
N ASP A 28 -43.30 19.13 5.67
CA ASP A 28 -42.38 17.99 5.53
C ASP A 28 -42.93 17.04 4.47
N GLU A 29 -42.28 16.99 3.33
CA GLU A 29 -42.63 16.12 2.20
C GLU A 29 -41.61 14.97 2.05
N SER A 30 -40.90 14.62 3.13
CA SER A 30 -39.93 13.54 3.10
C SER A 30 -40.62 12.18 2.94
N ASP A 31 -40.04 11.37 2.06
CA ASP A 31 -40.53 10.02 1.77
C ASP A 31 -39.38 9.00 1.69
N ARG A 32 -39.58 7.87 1.03
CA ARG A 32 -38.57 6.82 0.85
C ARG A 32 -37.47 7.21 -0.12
N GLU A 33 -37.74 8.18 -1.00
CA GLU A 33 -36.77 8.66 -1.99
C GLU A 33 -35.80 9.70 -1.41
N GLY A 34 -36.17 10.35 -0.27
CA GLY A 34 -35.27 11.27 0.40
C GLY A 34 -35.93 12.25 1.37
N MET A 35 -35.10 13.09 1.97
CA MET A 35 -35.55 14.18 2.84
C MET A 35 -35.93 15.40 2.01
N ARG A 36 -37.14 15.90 2.20
CA ARG A 36 -37.65 17.11 1.53
C ARG A 36 -38.45 17.97 2.49
N ILE A 37 -38.06 19.24 2.61
CA ILE A 37 -38.79 20.28 3.32
C ILE A 37 -39.28 21.28 2.27
N ALA A 38 -40.59 21.43 2.11
CA ALA A 38 -41.18 22.42 1.22
C ALA A 38 -41.49 23.69 2.00
N ILE A 39 -40.96 24.83 1.51
CA ILE A 39 -41.16 26.16 2.10
C ILE A 39 -41.80 27.05 1.00
N GLU A 40 -43.07 27.40 1.14
CA GLU A 40 -43.76 28.26 0.23
C GLU A 40 -43.58 29.71 0.63
N LEU A 41 -43.31 30.56 -0.36
CA LEU A 41 -43.08 31.99 -0.11
C LEU A 41 -44.19 32.85 -0.74
N ARG A 42 -44.40 34.05 -0.18
CA ARG A 42 -45.23 35.06 -0.84
C ARG A 42 -44.63 35.46 -2.20
N ARG A 43 -45.47 35.84 -3.13
CA ARG A 43 -45.05 36.18 -4.53
C ARG A 43 -44.13 37.40 -4.62
N ASP A 44 -44.17 38.29 -3.64
CA ASP A 44 -43.42 39.54 -3.54
C ASP A 44 -42.04 39.38 -2.88
N VAL A 45 -41.66 38.17 -2.46
CA VAL A 45 -40.44 37.92 -1.66
C VAL A 45 -39.38 37.23 -2.52
N ASN A 46 -38.14 37.70 -2.42
CA ASN A 46 -37.00 37.04 -3.06
C ASN A 46 -36.57 35.81 -2.29
N PRO A 47 -36.61 34.61 -2.90
CA PRO A 47 -36.23 33.34 -2.24
C PRO A 47 -34.82 33.33 -1.65
N ASN A 48 -33.86 34.00 -2.32
CA ASN A 48 -32.47 34.01 -1.84
C ASN A 48 -32.29 34.79 -0.53
N ILE A 49 -33.12 35.82 -0.31
CA ILE A 49 -33.09 36.58 0.94
C ILE A 49 -33.57 35.69 2.09
N ILE A 50 -34.68 34.98 1.89
CA ILE A 50 -35.22 34.04 2.88
C ILE A 50 -34.22 32.91 3.16
N LEU A 51 -33.63 32.36 2.10
CA LEU A 51 -32.61 31.29 2.27
C LEU A 51 -31.43 31.77 3.11
N ASN A 52 -30.90 32.97 2.85
CA ASN A 52 -29.82 33.56 3.63
C ASN A 52 -30.22 33.83 5.09
N GLN A 53 -31.45 34.22 5.33
CA GLN A 53 -32.00 34.39 6.72
C GLN A 53 -32.10 33.04 7.40
N LEU A 54 -32.56 31.98 6.71
CA LEU A 54 -32.61 30.62 7.23
C LEU A 54 -31.23 30.09 7.59
N TYR A 55 -30.23 30.30 6.73
CA TYR A 55 -28.83 29.94 7.03
C TYR A 55 -28.30 30.65 8.29
N LYS A 56 -28.66 31.93 8.46
CA LYS A 56 -28.17 32.72 9.60
C LYS A 56 -28.85 32.35 10.94
N HIS A 57 -30.16 31.96 10.93
CA HIS A 57 -30.95 31.81 12.12
C HIS A 57 -31.31 30.37 12.46
N THR A 58 -30.96 29.41 11.63
CA THR A 58 -31.26 27.99 11.84
C THR A 58 -30.02 27.11 11.59
N GLN A 59 -30.15 25.84 11.90
CA GLN A 59 -29.13 24.82 11.62
C GLN A 59 -29.16 24.32 10.16
N LEU A 60 -29.81 25.07 9.23
CA LEU A 60 -29.78 24.72 7.82
C LEU A 60 -28.36 24.84 7.24
N GLN A 61 -27.55 25.73 7.81
CA GLN A 61 -26.10 25.77 7.66
C GLN A 61 -25.47 25.66 9.04
N ASP A 62 -24.61 24.66 9.23
CA ASP A 62 -23.94 24.40 10.49
C ASP A 62 -22.48 24.00 10.24
N THR A 63 -21.67 24.10 11.27
CA THR A 63 -20.27 23.67 11.22
C THR A 63 -20.15 22.23 11.69
N PHE A 64 -19.37 21.43 10.97
CA PHE A 64 -19.07 20.07 11.38
C PHE A 64 -17.63 19.98 11.90
N GLY A 65 -17.51 19.74 13.20
CA GLY A 65 -16.19 19.49 13.83
C GLY A 65 -15.69 18.08 13.50
N VAL A 66 -14.67 17.98 12.66
CA VAL A 66 -14.06 16.68 12.33
C VAL A 66 -13.08 16.30 13.43
N ILE A 67 -13.32 15.17 14.10
CA ILE A 67 -12.38 14.55 15.03
C ILE A 67 -11.79 13.32 14.33
N MET A 68 -10.54 13.44 13.90
CA MET A 68 -9.83 12.36 13.20
C MET A 68 -9.03 11.56 14.22
N LEU A 69 -9.48 10.36 14.54
CA LEU A 69 -8.79 9.40 15.38
C LEU A 69 -8.07 8.38 14.51
N ALA A 70 -6.76 8.21 14.73
CA ALA A 70 -5.95 7.21 14.04
C ALA A 70 -5.04 6.47 15.01
N LEU A 71 -4.60 5.27 14.61
CA LEU A 71 -3.55 4.53 15.32
C LEU A 71 -2.19 4.93 14.76
N VAL A 72 -1.33 5.46 15.62
CA VAL A 72 0.07 5.76 15.33
C VAL A 72 0.92 4.96 16.32
N ASP A 73 1.77 4.07 15.80
CA ASP A 73 2.58 3.13 16.61
C ASP A 73 1.72 2.33 17.60
N ASN A 74 0.58 1.82 17.12
CA ASN A 74 -0.44 1.10 17.90
C ASN A 74 -1.09 1.90 19.03
N GLN A 75 -0.91 3.23 19.07
CA GLN A 75 -1.53 4.11 20.04
C GLN A 75 -2.61 4.99 19.38
N PRO A 76 -3.81 5.11 19.94
CA PRO A 76 -4.83 6.00 19.43
C PRO A 76 -4.42 7.46 19.65
N LYS A 77 -4.42 8.26 18.60
CA LYS A 77 -4.13 9.71 18.63
C LYS A 77 -5.18 10.47 17.84
N VAL A 78 -5.64 11.58 18.40
CA VAL A 78 -6.44 12.55 17.65
C VAL A 78 -5.49 13.42 16.86
N LEU A 79 -5.66 13.42 15.53
CA LEU A 79 -4.77 14.09 14.59
C LEU A 79 -5.52 15.20 13.85
N ASN A 80 -4.80 16.24 13.46
CA ASN A 80 -5.24 17.18 12.44
C ASN A 80 -4.95 16.61 11.03
N LEU A 81 -5.46 17.26 9.99
CA LEU A 81 -5.29 16.79 8.60
C LEU A 81 -3.82 16.70 8.19
N TYR A 82 -3.01 17.68 8.58
CA TYR A 82 -1.57 17.69 8.27
C TYR A 82 -0.85 16.49 8.89
N ASP A 83 -1.07 16.24 10.17
CA ASP A 83 -0.43 15.12 10.86
C ASP A 83 -0.92 13.77 10.32
N MET A 84 -2.20 13.66 9.94
CA MET A 84 -2.75 12.46 9.30
C MET A 84 -2.01 12.14 8.01
N LEU A 85 -1.85 13.13 7.12
CA LEU A 85 -1.10 12.97 5.87
C LEU A 85 0.38 12.67 6.11
N LYS A 86 0.99 13.33 7.09
CA LYS A 86 2.39 13.10 7.46
C LYS A 86 2.63 11.67 7.93
N TYR A 87 1.82 11.17 8.87
CA TYR A 87 1.96 9.79 9.36
C TYR A 87 1.63 8.76 8.28
N TYR A 88 0.67 9.05 7.40
CA TYR A 88 0.40 8.21 6.24
C TYR A 88 1.61 8.08 5.32
N LEU A 89 2.28 9.19 4.97
CA LEU A 89 3.49 9.16 4.14
C LEU A 89 4.63 8.39 4.82
N LEU A 90 4.86 8.61 6.11
CA LEU A 90 5.88 7.87 6.87
C LEU A 90 5.61 6.37 6.87
N HIS A 91 4.36 5.97 7.05
CA HIS A 91 3.96 4.56 6.97
C HIS A 91 4.21 3.98 5.57
N GLN A 92 3.87 4.71 4.51
CA GLN A 92 4.15 4.28 3.14
C GLN A 92 5.65 4.12 2.87
N GLU A 93 6.49 5.06 3.30
CA GLU A 93 7.95 4.95 3.22
C GLU A 93 8.45 3.66 3.91
N GLU A 94 7.95 3.37 5.11
CA GLU A 94 8.32 2.18 5.86
C GLU A 94 7.90 0.89 5.14
N VAL A 95 6.67 0.84 4.63
CA VAL A 95 6.14 -0.33 3.91
C VAL A 95 6.96 -0.61 2.66
N VAL A 96 7.26 0.41 1.83
CA VAL A 96 8.07 0.26 0.62
C VAL A 96 9.50 -0.18 0.98
N THR A 97 10.11 0.43 1.99
CA THR A 97 11.44 0.05 2.46
C THR A 97 11.49 -1.42 2.89
N ARG A 98 10.49 -1.87 3.66
CA ARG A 98 10.40 -3.24 4.17
C ARG A 98 10.19 -4.24 3.03
N ARG A 99 9.31 -3.92 2.08
CA ARG A 99 9.07 -4.71 0.87
C ARG A 99 10.34 -4.84 0.03
N THR A 100 11.00 -3.72 -0.26
CA THR A 100 12.23 -3.71 -1.09
C THR A 100 13.37 -4.49 -0.43
N LYS A 101 13.52 -4.41 0.89
CA LYS A 101 14.50 -5.24 1.64
C LYS A 101 14.19 -6.73 1.53
N PHE A 102 12.94 -7.11 1.63
CA PHE A 102 12.52 -8.51 1.50
C PHE A 102 12.78 -9.05 0.09
N ASP A 103 12.44 -8.27 -0.94
CA ASP A 103 12.66 -8.63 -2.33
C ASP A 103 14.16 -8.70 -2.65
N LEU A 104 14.96 -7.78 -2.11
CA LEU A 104 16.42 -7.81 -2.21
C LEU A 104 16.99 -9.09 -1.61
N ASN A 105 16.64 -9.43 -0.39
CA ASN A 105 17.14 -10.64 0.26
C ASN A 105 16.79 -11.89 -0.53
N LYS A 106 15.54 -12.01 -1.01
CA LYS A 106 15.14 -13.13 -1.87
C LYS A 106 15.93 -13.21 -3.18
N ALA A 107 16.16 -12.05 -3.81
CA ALA A 107 16.93 -11.99 -5.04
C ALA A 107 18.41 -12.38 -4.80
N GLU A 108 19.03 -11.92 -3.71
CA GLU A 108 20.38 -12.26 -3.31
C GLU A 108 20.52 -13.77 -2.96
N GLU A 109 19.59 -14.34 -2.22
CA GLU A 109 19.56 -15.77 -1.92
C GLU A 109 19.46 -16.61 -3.19
N ARG A 110 18.59 -16.22 -4.12
CA ARG A 110 18.44 -16.94 -5.40
C ARG A 110 19.66 -16.77 -6.30
N ALA A 111 20.23 -15.57 -6.41
CA ALA A 111 21.43 -15.31 -7.17
C ALA A 111 22.62 -16.12 -6.63
N HIS A 112 22.78 -16.17 -5.30
CA HIS A 112 23.81 -16.97 -4.65
C HIS A 112 23.73 -18.46 -5.03
N ILE A 113 22.52 -19.04 -5.04
CA ILE A 113 22.33 -20.43 -5.46
C ILE A 113 22.71 -20.61 -6.94
N LEU A 114 22.25 -19.69 -7.81
CA LEU A 114 22.53 -19.76 -9.24
C LEU A 114 24.03 -19.62 -9.55
N GLU A 115 24.75 -18.75 -8.84
CA GLU A 115 26.22 -18.64 -8.94
C GLU A 115 26.90 -19.97 -8.62
N GLY A 116 26.48 -20.66 -7.56
CA GLY A 116 27.00 -21.99 -7.26
C GLY A 116 26.69 -23.03 -8.33
N LEU A 117 25.47 -23.01 -8.91
CA LEU A 117 25.11 -23.89 -10.02
C LEU A 117 25.93 -23.59 -11.29
N MET A 118 26.25 -22.32 -11.55
CA MET A 118 27.12 -21.95 -12.70
C MET A 118 28.54 -22.50 -12.51
N ILE A 119 29.11 -22.35 -11.31
CA ILE A 119 30.43 -22.94 -11.01
C ILE A 119 30.42 -24.46 -11.24
N ALA A 120 29.33 -25.13 -10.79
CA ALA A 120 29.20 -26.58 -11.01
C ALA A 120 29.07 -26.97 -12.47
N LEU A 121 28.32 -26.20 -13.27
CA LEU A 121 28.17 -26.43 -14.72
C LEU A 121 29.45 -26.19 -15.48
N ASP A 122 30.28 -25.23 -15.08
CA ASP A 122 31.59 -24.97 -15.68
C ASP A 122 32.61 -26.09 -15.38
N ASN A 123 32.39 -26.82 -14.28
CA ASN A 123 33.29 -27.91 -13.82
C ASN A 123 32.57 -29.25 -13.73
N ILE A 124 31.63 -29.52 -14.63
CA ILE A 124 30.64 -30.60 -14.47
C ILE A 124 31.30 -32.00 -14.33
N ASP A 125 32.35 -32.30 -15.09
CA ASP A 125 33.05 -33.60 -15.04
C ASP A 125 33.67 -33.84 -13.65
N ARG A 126 34.22 -32.77 -13.05
CA ARG A 126 34.81 -32.84 -11.71
C ARG A 126 33.74 -33.02 -10.64
N VAL A 127 32.61 -32.27 -10.76
CA VAL A 127 31.46 -32.40 -9.88
C VAL A 127 30.90 -33.82 -9.90
N ILE A 128 30.70 -34.39 -11.10
CA ILE A 128 30.22 -35.77 -11.25
C ILE A 128 31.22 -36.78 -10.62
N SER A 129 32.53 -36.60 -10.82
CA SER A 129 33.55 -37.43 -10.25
C SER A 129 33.51 -37.44 -8.71
N ILE A 130 33.36 -36.26 -8.10
CA ILE A 130 33.23 -36.10 -6.63
C ILE A 130 31.95 -36.78 -6.11
N ILE A 131 30.80 -36.52 -6.72
CA ILE A 131 29.53 -37.09 -6.29
C ILE A 131 29.56 -38.64 -6.39
N ARG A 132 30.08 -39.19 -7.51
CA ARG A 132 30.16 -40.64 -7.69
C ARG A 132 31.21 -41.32 -6.82
N GLY A 133 32.28 -40.62 -6.40
CA GLY A 133 33.31 -41.11 -5.51
C GLY A 133 32.95 -41.04 -4.02
N SER A 134 31.90 -40.32 -3.68
CA SER A 134 31.48 -40.11 -2.31
C SER A 134 30.58 -41.26 -1.80
N ALA A 135 30.78 -41.68 -0.57
CA ALA A 135 30.02 -42.76 0.06
C ALA A 135 28.58 -42.37 0.42
N ASN A 136 28.33 -41.08 0.65
CA ASN A 136 27.01 -40.55 0.98
C ASN A 136 26.90 -39.06 0.56
N VAL A 137 25.67 -38.52 0.59
CA VAL A 137 25.35 -37.15 0.19
C VAL A 137 26.11 -36.11 1.02
N GLN A 138 26.29 -36.37 2.31
CA GLN A 138 26.96 -35.43 3.21
C GLN A 138 28.45 -35.27 2.85
N ILE A 139 29.15 -36.40 2.62
CA ILE A 139 30.57 -36.42 2.18
C ILE A 139 30.70 -35.72 0.81
N ALA A 140 29.74 -35.96 -0.10
CA ALA A 140 29.70 -35.25 -1.40
C ALA A 140 29.63 -33.74 -1.25
N LYS A 141 28.73 -33.24 -0.39
CA LYS A 141 28.62 -31.81 -0.09
C LYS A 141 29.91 -31.23 0.49
N GLU A 142 30.46 -31.86 1.52
CA GLU A 142 31.71 -31.42 2.13
C GLU A 142 32.88 -31.36 1.14
N SER A 143 32.97 -32.33 0.23
CA SER A 143 33.99 -32.37 -0.81
C SER A 143 33.77 -31.24 -1.83
N LEU A 144 32.52 -30.96 -2.24
CA LEU A 144 32.19 -29.85 -3.15
C LEU A 144 32.48 -28.48 -2.51
N ILE A 145 32.16 -28.31 -1.23
CA ILE A 145 32.48 -27.10 -0.46
C ILE A 145 33.98 -26.86 -0.43
N ALA A 146 34.77 -27.90 -0.11
CA ALA A 146 36.22 -27.80 -0.01
C ALA A 146 36.89 -27.53 -1.35
N GLU A 147 36.41 -28.15 -2.44
CA GLU A 147 37.04 -28.06 -3.79
C GLU A 147 36.70 -26.70 -4.45
N PHE A 148 35.46 -26.22 -4.34
CA PHE A 148 34.98 -25.05 -5.09
C PHE A 148 34.70 -23.83 -4.21
N ALA A 149 35.02 -23.88 -2.92
CA ALA A 149 34.73 -22.84 -1.94
C ALA A 149 33.24 -22.42 -1.91
N LEU A 150 32.34 -23.38 -2.05
CA LEU A 150 30.89 -23.17 -2.07
C LEU A 150 30.31 -23.05 -0.68
N SER A 151 29.16 -22.41 -0.56
CA SER A 151 28.35 -22.46 0.67
C SER A 151 27.58 -23.79 0.76
N GLU A 152 27.10 -24.12 1.96
CA GLU A 152 26.29 -25.32 2.18
C GLU A 152 25.02 -25.32 1.31
N ALA A 153 24.35 -24.14 1.18
CA ALA A 153 23.16 -23.98 0.34
C ALA A 153 23.45 -24.22 -1.15
N GLN A 154 24.60 -23.75 -1.63
CA GLN A 154 25.05 -24.01 -3.02
C GLN A 154 25.37 -25.47 -3.24
N ALA A 155 26.12 -26.10 -2.32
CA ALA A 155 26.45 -27.52 -2.41
C ALA A 155 25.19 -28.40 -2.38
N GLN A 156 24.22 -28.07 -1.53
CA GLN A 156 22.93 -28.76 -1.51
C GLN A 156 22.20 -28.63 -2.85
N ALA A 157 22.12 -27.44 -3.40
CA ALA A 157 21.48 -27.20 -4.69
C ALA A 157 22.15 -27.95 -5.87
N ILE A 158 23.49 -28.12 -5.81
CA ILE A 158 24.24 -28.89 -6.80
C ILE A 158 23.90 -30.37 -6.70
N VAL A 159 23.86 -30.93 -5.49
CA VAL A 159 23.54 -32.36 -5.27
C VAL A 159 22.09 -32.67 -5.67
N ASP A 160 21.17 -31.73 -5.44
CA ASP A 160 19.73 -31.87 -5.80
C ASP A 160 19.47 -31.56 -7.30
N MET A 161 20.50 -31.17 -8.05
CA MET A 161 20.36 -30.79 -9.47
C MET A 161 19.92 -31.96 -10.33
N ARG A 162 18.88 -31.77 -11.13
CA ARG A 162 18.39 -32.79 -12.06
C ARG A 162 19.29 -32.88 -13.31
N LEU A 163 19.47 -34.08 -13.82
CA LEU A 163 20.29 -34.34 -15.04
C LEU A 163 19.90 -33.46 -16.25
N ARG A 164 18.63 -33.11 -16.41
CA ARG A 164 18.20 -32.21 -17.51
C ARG A 164 18.82 -30.80 -17.42
N ALA A 165 19.19 -30.35 -16.21
CA ALA A 165 19.83 -29.05 -16.02
C ALA A 165 21.24 -28.96 -16.65
N LEU A 166 21.82 -30.10 -17.02
CA LEU A 166 23.12 -30.20 -17.69
C LEU A 166 23.05 -29.88 -19.20
N THR A 167 21.84 -29.68 -19.75
CA THR A 167 21.70 -29.35 -21.17
C THR A 167 22.07 -27.88 -21.44
N GLY A 168 22.66 -27.62 -22.63
CA GLY A 168 23.06 -26.25 -23.00
C GLY A 168 21.89 -25.23 -22.97
N LEU A 169 20.68 -25.68 -23.30
CA LEU A 169 19.50 -24.81 -23.26
C LEU A 169 19.12 -24.36 -21.81
N GLU A 170 19.21 -25.28 -20.85
CA GLU A 170 18.93 -24.95 -19.44
C GLU A 170 20.05 -24.08 -18.85
N ARG A 171 21.30 -24.30 -19.23
CA ARG A 171 22.43 -23.44 -18.89
C ARG A 171 22.16 -21.98 -19.29
N SER A 172 21.80 -21.75 -20.55
CA SER A 172 21.51 -20.40 -21.06
C SER A 172 20.36 -19.73 -20.32
N LYS A 173 19.36 -20.49 -19.84
CA LYS A 173 18.26 -19.96 -19.00
C LYS A 173 18.75 -19.54 -17.62
N LEU A 174 19.63 -20.34 -16.99
CA LEU A 174 20.19 -20.01 -15.67
C LEU A 174 21.10 -18.76 -15.78
N GLU A 175 21.89 -18.62 -16.85
CA GLU A 175 22.69 -17.42 -17.11
C GLU A 175 21.81 -16.18 -17.28
N ALA A 176 20.71 -16.28 -18.04
CA ALA A 176 19.77 -15.19 -18.24
C ALA A 176 19.05 -14.81 -16.92
N GLU A 177 18.61 -15.80 -16.13
CA GLU A 177 18.00 -15.58 -14.82
C GLU A 177 18.97 -14.89 -13.86
N LEU A 178 20.24 -15.33 -13.81
CA LEU A 178 21.25 -14.72 -12.95
C LEU A 178 21.52 -13.26 -13.33
N LYS A 179 21.60 -12.96 -14.63
CA LYS A 179 21.77 -11.59 -15.12
C LYS A 179 20.60 -10.70 -14.71
N GLU A 180 19.37 -11.17 -14.90
CA GLU A 180 18.15 -10.45 -14.50
C GLU A 180 18.13 -10.19 -12.98
N LEU A 181 18.51 -11.17 -12.18
CA LEU A 181 18.59 -11.02 -10.73
C LEU A 181 19.64 -9.98 -10.31
N HIS A 182 20.82 -9.97 -10.94
CA HIS A 182 21.85 -8.98 -10.65
C HIS A 182 21.38 -7.55 -10.99
N GLU A 183 20.61 -7.35 -12.08
CA GLU A 183 20.00 -6.07 -12.42
C GLU A 183 18.98 -5.65 -11.35
N LYS A 184 18.10 -6.56 -10.94
CA LYS A 184 17.11 -6.30 -9.85
C LYS A 184 17.79 -5.99 -8.51
N ILE A 185 18.82 -6.73 -8.14
CA ILE A 185 19.60 -6.49 -6.91
C ILE A 185 20.20 -5.07 -6.93
N LYS A 186 20.75 -4.66 -8.06
CA LYS A 186 21.31 -3.33 -8.25
C LYS A 186 20.22 -2.24 -8.09
N GLU A 187 19.05 -2.47 -8.69
CA GLU A 187 17.90 -1.57 -8.58
C GLU A 187 17.40 -1.46 -7.13
N TYR A 188 17.18 -2.58 -6.45
CA TYR A 188 16.74 -2.58 -5.04
C TYR A 188 17.74 -1.87 -4.12
N LYS A 189 19.04 -2.09 -4.30
CA LYS A 189 20.09 -1.39 -3.56
C LYS A 189 20.06 0.11 -3.83
N ALA A 190 19.83 0.54 -5.06
CA ALA A 190 19.70 1.95 -5.42
C ALA A 190 18.47 2.60 -4.76
N ILE A 191 17.31 1.93 -4.78
CA ILE A 191 16.08 2.40 -4.13
C ILE A 191 16.29 2.57 -2.62
N LEU A 192 16.98 1.63 -1.97
CA LEU A 192 17.25 1.70 -0.52
C LEU A 192 18.30 2.76 -0.14
N ALA A 193 19.19 3.12 -1.07
CA ALA A 193 20.23 4.12 -0.86
C ALA A 193 19.76 5.56 -1.11
N ASP A 194 18.78 5.76 -2.00
CA ASP A 194 18.30 7.10 -2.41
C ASP A 194 16.82 7.30 -2.05
N LYS A 195 16.58 8.24 -1.14
CA LYS A 195 15.22 8.62 -0.72
C LYS A 195 14.35 9.14 -1.87
N LYS A 196 14.93 9.77 -2.90
CA LYS A 196 14.15 10.25 -4.06
C LYS A 196 13.63 9.09 -4.89
N LEU A 197 14.44 8.06 -5.11
CA LEU A 197 14.01 6.84 -5.80
C LEU A 197 12.93 6.11 -5.01
N LEU A 198 13.08 6.01 -3.70
CA LEU A 198 12.09 5.41 -2.81
C LEU A 198 10.74 6.16 -2.85
N LEU A 199 10.76 7.50 -2.81
CA LEU A 199 9.56 8.32 -2.96
C LEU A 199 8.96 8.22 -4.38
N GLY A 200 9.80 8.07 -5.41
CA GLY A 200 9.35 7.79 -6.78
C GLY A 200 8.52 6.52 -6.87
N CYS A 201 8.90 5.46 -6.14
CA CYS A 201 8.13 4.22 -6.09
C CYS A 201 6.72 4.43 -5.48
N LEU A 202 6.55 5.37 -4.53
CA LEU A 202 5.24 5.69 -3.95
C LEU A 202 4.29 6.34 -4.95
N LEU A 203 4.80 7.17 -5.87
CA LEU A 203 3.98 7.87 -6.87
C LEU A 203 3.42 6.91 -7.95
N TYR A 204 4.09 5.78 -8.21
CA TYR A 204 3.68 4.82 -9.24
C TYR A 204 2.91 3.60 -8.69
N THR A 205 2.80 3.45 -7.38
CA THR A 205 2.12 2.30 -6.72
C THR A 205 0.78 2.64 -6.09
N SER A 206 0.32 3.89 -6.24
CA SER A 206 -0.99 4.36 -5.76
C SER A 206 -2.07 4.30 -6.83
#